data_954b5659fa440639550a19981315021e
#
_entry.id   954b5659fa440639550a19981315021e
#
_cell.length_a   1.000
_cell.length_b   1.000
_cell.length_c   1.000
_cell.angle_alpha   90.00
_cell.angle_beta   90.00
_cell.angle_gamma   90.00
#
_symmetry.space_group_name_H-M   'P 1'
#
loop_
_entity.id
_entity.type
_entity.pdbx_description
1 polymer ?
#
loop_
_entity_poly.entity_id
_entity_poly.type
_entity_poly.pdbx_seq_one_letter_code
_entity_poly.pdbx_strand_id
1 'polypeptide(L)'
;METILHNDPLIAAVIAWFLAQLTKVIFKLVKTREFDFAKFFASGGMPSSHSSTVTALATGVGVVEGITSAVFAVAAIFAIIVMYDASGVRLAVSKQAKILNDFFHGRQTEYKKLNELVGHTPYQVVVGAILGIVVGIGYCL
;
A
#
# COMPACT_ATOMS: atom_id res chain seq x y z
N MET A 1 -8.89 -26.95 -15.71
CA MET A 1 -8.43 -25.54 -15.93
C MET A 1 -8.85 -24.79 -14.68
N GLU A 2 -7.94 -24.73 -13.71
CA GLU A 2 -8.18 -23.96 -12.48
C GLU A 2 -8.24 -22.50 -12.86
N THR A 3 -9.32 -21.82 -12.50
CA THR A 3 -9.51 -20.42 -12.79
C THR A 3 -8.75 -19.58 -11.75
N ILE A 4 -8.32 -18.37 -12.12
CA ILE A 4 -7.70 -17.38 -11.20
C ILE A 4 -8.55 -17.17 -9.93
N LEU A 5 -9.86 -17.45 -10.01
CA LEU A 5 -10.82 -17.38 -8.90
C LEU A 5 -10.61 -18.44 -7.81
N HIS A 6 -9.71 -19.40 -7.99
CA HIS A 6 -9.31 -20.41 -7.00
C HIS A 6 -7.92 -20.14 -6.40
N ASN A 7 -7.35 -18.97 -6.65
CA ASN A 7 -6.08 -18.55 -6.04
C ASN A 7 -6.37 -17.69 -4.80
N ASP A 8 -6.62 -18.35 -3.66
CA ASP A 8 -7.00 -17.68 -2.42
C ASP A 8 -5.97 -16.62 -1.97
N PRO A 9 -4.63 -16.84 -2.03
CA PRO A 9 -3.66 -15.81 -1.71
C PRO A 9 -3.77 -14.56 -2.59
N LEU A 10 -4.03 -14.73 -3.90
CA LEU A 10 -4.21 -13.62 -4.82
C LEU A 10 -5.49 -12.83 -4.50
N ILE A 11 -6.58 -13.53 -4.21
CA ILE A 11 -7.85 -12.90 -3.84
C ILE A 11 -7.71 -12.14 -2.53
N ALA A 12 -7.08 -12.73 -1.51
CA ALA A 12 -6.78 -12.07 -0.24
C ALA A 12 -5.98 -10.76 -0.45
N ALA A 13 -4.98 -10.79 -1.34
CA ALA A 13 -4.18 -9.60 -1.68
C ALA A 13 -5.03 -8.49 -2.31
N VAL A 14 -5.93 -8.83 -3.23
CA VAL A 14 -6.86 -7.88 -3.88
C VAL A 14 -7.84 -7.29 -2.86
N ILE A 15 -8.40 -8.13 -1.99
CA ILE A 15 -9.29 -7.69 -0.90
C ILE A 15 -8.55 -6.73 0.04
N ALA A 16 -7.35 -7.05 0.46
CA ALA A 16 -6.55 -6.20 1.34
C ALA A 16 -6.22 -4.85 0.70
N TRP A 17 -5.89 -4.86 -0.60
CA TRP A 17 -5.71 -3.62 -1.37
C TRP A 17 -6.97 -2.76 -1.37
N PHE A 18 -8.12 -3.37 -1.69
CA PHE A 18 -9.40 -2.68 -1.74
C PHE A 18 -9.79 -2.07 -0.39
N LEU A 19 -9.65 -2.85 0.69
CA LEU A 19 -9.94 -2.39 2.06
C LEU A 19 -9.02 -1.24 2.48
N ALA A 20 -7.73 -1.30 2.13
CA ALA A 20 -6.81 -0.20 2.39
C ALA A 20 -7.21 1.08 1.63
N GLN A 21 -7.62 0.98 0.37
CA GLN A 21 -8.06 2.12 -0.41
C GLN A 21 -9.39 2.69 0.11
N LEU A 22 -10.35 1.82 0.44
CA LEU A 22 -11.63 2.22 1.04
C LEU A 22 -11.41 2.98 2.36
N THR A 23 -10.53 2.46 3.22
CA THR A 23 -10.17 3.11 4.49
C THR A 23 -9.63 4.51 4.29
N LYS A 24 -8.79 4.75 3.27
CA LYS A 24 -8.27 6.10 2.94
C LYS A 24 -9.40 7.06 2.56
N VAL A 25 -10.36 6.60 1.75
CA VAL A 25 -11.51 7.43 1.34
C VAL A 25 -12.36 7.78 2.56
N ILE A 26 -12.64 6.80 3.43
CA ILE A 26 -13.42 7.00 4.65
C ILE A 26 -12.71 8.00 5.58
N PHE A 27 -11.40 7.85 5.82
CA PHE A 27 -10.65 8.79 6.67
C PHE A 27 -10.68 10.21 6.12
N LYS A 28 -10.57 10.38 4.79
CA LYS A 28 -10.67 11.70 4.19
C LYS A 28 -12.07 12.27 4.38
N LEU A 29 -13.10 11.50 4.06
CA LEU A 29 -14.50 11.92 4.19
C LEU A 29 -14.83 12.38 5.61
N VAL A 30 -14.37 11.63 6.62
CA VAL A 30 -14.58 11.99 8.04
C VAL A 30 -13.84 13.28 8.40
N LYS A 31 -12.61 13.48 7.87
CA LYS A 31 -11.75 14.63 8.21
C LYS A 31 -12.16 15.91 7.49
N THR A 32 -12.50 15.84 6.21
CA THR A 32 -12.75 17.02 5.36
C THR A 32 -14.20 17.21 4.97
N ARG A 33 -15.05 16.20 5.22
CA ARG A 33 -16.47 16.13 4.75
C ARG A 33 -16.61 16.27 3.23
N GLU A 34 -15.53 16.10 2.47
CA GLU A 34 -15.51 16.11 1.02
C GLU A 34 -15.27 14.72 0.47
N PHE A 35 -16.12 14.28 -0.41
CA PHE A 35 -15.95 13.01 -1.13
C PHE A 35 -15.03 13.25 -2.35
N ASP A 36 -13.87 12.62 -2.36
CA ASP A 36 -12.90 12.73 -3.44
C ASP A 36 -12.51 11.33 -3.94
N PHE A 37 -13.14 10.90 -5.02
CA PHE A 37 -12.88 9.60 -5.63
C PHE A 37 -11.45 9.44 -6.16
N ALA A 38 -10.78 10.55 -6.52
CA ALA A 38 -9.39 10.49 -6.96
C ALA A 38 -8.45 9.95 -5.88
N LYS A 39 -8.82 10.08 -4.60
CA LYS A 39 -8.06 9.51 -3.47
C LYS A 39 -8.10 7.98 -3.41
N PHE A 40 -9.07 7.35 -4.04
CA PHE A 40 -9.11 5.89 -4.13
C PHE A 40 -7.88 5.34 -4.89
N PHE A 41 -7.35 6.09 -5.86
CA PHE A 41 -6.16 5.70 -6.62
C PHE A 41 -4.86 6.36 -6.10
N ALA A 42 -4.93 7.17 -5.03
CA ALA A 42 -3.75 7.82 -4.50
C ALA A 42 -2.80 6.82 -3.84
N SER A 43 -1.51 6.94 -4.12
CA SER A 43 -0.47 6.08 -3.56
C SER A 43 -0.19 6.36 -2.08
N GLY A 44 -0.31 7.60 -1.63
CA GLY A 44 -0.06 8.00 -0.23
C GLY A 44 -1.26 7.82 0.69
N GLY A 45 -1.05 8.11 1.99
CA GLY A 45 -2.08 8.04 3.03
C GLY A 45 -2.05 6.74 3.85
N MET A 46 -2.92 6.65 4.87
CA MET A 46 -3.00 5.54 5.82
C MET A 46 -4.30 4.75 5.62
N PRO A 47 -4.24 3.40 5.64
CA PRO A 47 -3.07 2.52 5.69
C PRO A 47 -2.33 2.44 4.34
N SER A 48 -1.08 1.91 4.33
CA SER A 48 -0.35 1.65 3.10
C SER A 48 -0.98 0.49 2.32
N SER A 49 -1.51 0.78 1.14
CA SER A 49 -2.07 -0.25 0.25
C SER A 49 -1.00 -1.19 -0.31
N HIS A 50 0.23 -0.70 -0.54
CA HIS A 50 1.35 -1.55 -0.96
C HIS A 50 1.64 -2.62 0.11
N SER A 51 1.76 -2.18 1.37
CA SER A 51 2.05 -3.09 2.49
C SER A 51 0.92 -4.10 2.70
N SER A 52 -0.35 -3.64 2.70
CA SER A 52 -1.49 -4.54 2.91
C SER A 52 -1.60 -5.60 1.81
N THR A 53 -1.38 -5.23 0.56
CA THR A 53 -1.43 -6.16 -0.57
C THR A 53 -0.36 -7.25 -0.45
N VAL A 54 0.90 -6.85 -0.27
CA VAL A 54 2.02 -7.82 -0.28
C VAL A 54 2.06 -8.68 0.96
N THR A 55 1.64 -8.16 2.12
CA THR A 55 1.56 -8.95 3.36
C THR A 55 0.36 -9.90 3.34
N ALA A 56 -0.78 -9.52 2.76
CA ALA A 56 -1.90 -10.43 2.56
C ALA A 56 -1.52 -11.57 1.62
N LEU A 57 -0.82 -11.26 0.51
CA LEU A 57 -0.30 -12.28 -0.41
C LEU A 57 0.66 -13.23 0.32
N ALA A 58 1.67 -12.70 1.01
CA ALA A 58 2.66 -13.53 1.69
C ALA A 58 2.02 -14.40 2.78
N THR A 59 1.09 -13.82 3.56
CA THR A 59 0.37 -14.56 4.60
C THR A 59 -0.52 -15.65 4.00
N GLY A 60 -1.28 -15.34 2.93
CA GLY A 60 -2.11 -16.32 2.24
C GLY A 60 -1.30 -17.47 1.67
N VAL A 61 -0.15 -17.16 1.02
CA VAL A 61 0.78 -18.21 0.55
C VAL A 61 1.29 -19.05 1.72
N GLY A 62 1.64 -18.44 2.85
CA GLY A 62 2.10 -19.17 4.03
C GLY A 62 1.02 -20.10 4.63
N VAL A 63 -0.26 -19.71 4.56
CA VAL A 63 -1.39 -20.54 5.00
C VAL A 63 -1.64 -21.70 4.05
N VAL A 64 -1.66 -21.44 2.74
CA VAL A 64 -2.04 -22.44 1.72
C VAL A 64 -0.89 -23.42 1.42
N GLU A 65 0.33 -22.90 1.20
CA GLU A 65 1.50 -23.66 0.77
C GLU A 65 2.43 -24.07 1.92
N GLY A 66 2.21 -23.49 3.08
CA GLY A 66 3.08 -23.65 4.25
C GLY A 66 4.27 -22.70 4.27
N ILE A 67 4.66 -22.31 5.48
CA ILE A 67 5.77 -21.35 5.73
C ILE A 67 7.15 -21.89 5.36
N THR A 68 7.28 -23.19 5.14
CA THR A 68 8.53 -23.84 4.72
C THR A 68 8.67 -23.96 3.21
N SER A 69 7.65 -23.54 2.44
CA SER A 69 7.65 -23.62 0.98
C SER A 69 8.58 -22.55 0.37
N ALA A 70 9.18 -22.86 -0.78
CA ALA A 70 9.97 -21.90 -1.54
C ALA A 70 9.13 -20.71 -2.04
N VAL A 71 7.85 -20.96 -2.34
CA VAL A 71 6.91 -19.92 -2.77
C VAL A 71 6.66 -18.91 -1.65
N PHE A 72 6.52 -19.39 -0.39
CA PHE A 72 6.40 -18.50 0.77
C PHE A 72 7.68 -17.66 0.95
N ALA A 73 8.85 -18.25 0.82
CA ALA A 73 10.10 -17.52 0.94
C ALA A 73 10.19 -16.37 -0.09
N VAL A 74 9.80 -16.62 -1.34
CA VAL A 74 9.75 -15.59 -2.40
C VAL A 74 8.73 -14.51 -2.04
N ALA A 75 7.51 -14.88 -1.64
CA ALA A 75 6.46 -13.94 -1.28
C ALA A 75 6.86 -13.06 -0.07
N ALA A 76 7.49 -13.65 0.95
CA ALA A 76 7.95 -12.95 2.14
C ALA A 76 9.05 -11.92 1.81
N ILE A 77 10.07 -12.32 1.03
CA ILE A 77 11.13 -11.39 0.60
C ILE A 77 10.56 -10.28 -0.28
N PHE A 78 9.65 -10.61 -1.20
CA PHE A 78 8.97 -9.61 -2.02
C PHE A 78 8.20 -8.59 -1.16
N ALA A 79 7.48 -9.06 -0.13
CA ALA A 79 6.78 -8.18 0.80
C ALA A 79 7.74 -7.24 1.55
N ILE A 80 8.88 -7.75 2.03
CA ILE A 80 9.91 -6.95 2.71
C ILE A 80 10.44 -5.87 1.77
N ILE A 81 10.81 -6.21 0.53
CA ILE A 81 11.35 -5.27 -0.45
C ILE A 81 10.34 -4.16 -0.76
N VAL A 82 9.08 -4.50 -1.00
CA VAL A 82 8.03 -3.51 -1.31
C VAL A 82 7.76 -2.58 -0.12
N MET A 83 7.74 -3.11 1.11
CA MET A 83 7.56 -2.29 2.31
C MET A 83 8.76 -1.37 2.55
N TYR A 84 9.97 -1.85 2.31
CA TYR A 84 11.20 -1.07 2.40
C TYR A 84 11.22 0.07 1.36
N ASP A 85 10.85 -0.21 0.10
CA ASP A 85 10.69 0.81 -0.94
C ASP A 85 9.66 1.88 -0.53
N ALA A 86 8.50 1.44 -0.03
CA ALA A 86 7.40 2.33 0.33
C ALA A 86 7.77 3.33 1.42
N SER A 87 8.55 2.94 2.43
CA SER A 87 9.00 3.78 3.55
C SER A 87 10.39 4.39 3.36
N GLY A 88 11.15 3.92 2.39
CA GLY A 88 12.50 4.39 2.05
C GLY A 88 12.50 5.33 0.85
N VAL A 89 12.73 4.77 -0.34
CA VAL A 89 12.93 5.53 -1.59
C VAL A 89 11.73 6.43 -1.89
N ARG A 90 10.50 5.91 -1.80
CA ARG A 90 9.29 6.70 -2.09
C ARG A 90 9.07 7.82 -1.08
N LEU A 91 9.41 7.61 0.20
CA LEU A 91 9.34 8.67 1.20
C LEU A 91 10.40 9.74 0.95
N ALA A 92 11.61 9.36 0.52
CA ALA A 92 12.64 10.33 0.12
C ALA A 92 12.17 11.18 -1.08
N VAL A 93 11.57 10.56 -2.10
CA VAL A 93 10.96 11.28 -3.25
C VAL A 93 9.89 12.27 -2.77
N SER A 94 9.02 11.88 -1.84
CA SER A 94 8.00 12.78 -1.27
C SER A 94 8.62 14.00 -0.60
N LYS A 95 9.68 13.80 0.18
CA LYS A 95 10.41 14.90 0.84
C LYS A 95 11.10 15.82 -0.17
N GLN A 96 11.72 15.26 -1.20
CA GLN A 96 12.34 16.02 -2.28
C GLN A 96 11.31 16.83 -3.07
N ALA A 97 10.17 16.22 -3.41
CA ALA A 97 9.06 16.91 -4.07
C ALA A 97 8.58 18.11 -3.25
N LYS A 98 8.46 17.95 -1.92
CA LYS A 98 8.08 19.06 -1.04
C LYS A 98 9.10 20.18 -1.05
N ILE A 99 10.38 19.88 -0.90
CA ILE A 99 11.46 20.89 -0.93
C ILE A 99 11.45 21.66 -2.26
N LEU A 100 11.30 20.96 -3.39
CA LEU A 100 11.23 21.59 -4.70
C LEU A 100 9.98 22.46 -4.86
N ASN A 101 8.83 21.99 -4.41
CA ASN A 101 7.60 22.77 -4.44
C ASN A 101 7.73 24.04 -3.60
N ASP A 102 8.30 23.95 -2.40
CA ASP A 102 8.54 25.11 -1.53
C ASP A 102 9.54 26.09 -2.15
N PHE A 103 10.59 25.59 -2.83
CA PHE A 103 11.60 26.42 -3.51
C PHE A 103 11.03 27.21 -4.69
N PHE A 104 10.13 26.60 -5.48
CA PHE A 104 9.52 27.26 -6.64
C PHE A 104 8.25 28.04 -6.31
N HIS A 105 7.75 27.93 -5.09
CA HIS A 105 6.55 28.65 -4.66
C HIS A 105 6.78 30.17 -4.74
N GLY A 106 5.91 30.88 -5.48
CA GLY A 106 5.99 32.32 -5.66
C GLY A 106 6.98 32.81 -6.74
N ARG A 107 7.70 31.93 -7.45
CA ARG A 107 8.51 32.30 -8.59
C ARG A 107 7.67 32.30 -9.87
N GLN A 108 7.91 33.30 -10.76
CA GLN A 108 7.25 33.40 -12.07
C GLN A 108 7.83 32.36 -13.06
N THR A 109 7.68 31.07 -12.76
CA THR A 109 8.09 29.99 -13.65
C THR A 109 6.87 29.09 -13.90
N GLU A 110 6.71 28.58 -15.12
CA GLU A 110 5.72 27.55 -15.45
C GLU A 110 6.10 26.22 -14.79
N TYR A 111 6.03 26.18 -13.44
CA TYR A 111 6.36 25.01 -12.65
C TYR A 111 5.11 24.22 -12.29
N LYS A 112 4.99 22.99 -12.81
CA LYS A 112 3.92 22.09 -12.41
C LYS A 112 4.24 21.47 -11.04
N LYS A 113 3.39 21.75 -10.06
CA LYS A 113 3.53 21.20 -8.69
C LYS A 113 3.73 19.68 -8.69
N LEU A 114 4.81 19.24 -8.04
CA LEU A 114 5.14 17.82 -7.88
C LEU A 114 4.21 17.14 -6.86
N ASN A 115 3.95 15.85 -7.05
CA ASN A 115 3.18 15.07 -6.09
C ASN A 115 4.03 14.77 -4.85
N GLU A 116 3.60 15.27 -3.69
CA GLU A 116 4.26 15.05 -2.40
C GLU A 116 3.79 13.77 -1.69
N LEU A 117 2.72 13.13 -2.18
CA LEU A 117 2.12 11.95 -1.56
C LEU A 117 2.49 10.66 -2.33
N VAL A 118 3.79 10.42 -2.51
CA VAL A 118 4.31 9.24 -3.24
C VAL A 118 4.67 8.11 -2.27
N GLY A 119 5.26 8.45 -1.13
CA GLY A 119 5.73 7.49 -0.13
C GLY A 119 4.85 7.40 1.11
N HIS A 120 5.24 6.50 1.98
CA HIS A 120 4.57 6.24 3.25
C HIS A 120 5.52 6.41 4.43
N THR A 121 5.01 6.87 5.57
CA THR A 121 5.77 6.81 6.82
C THR A 121 5.86 5.35 7.30
N PRO A 122 6.90 5.00 8.08
CA PRO A 122 7.03 3.64 8.65
C PRO A 122 5.77 3.18 9.40
N TYR A 123 5.12 4.09 10.12
CA TYR A 123 3.87 3.79 10.82
C TYR A 123 2.73 3.37 9.85
N GLN A 124 2.59 4.07 8.71
CA GLN A 124 1.59 3.72 7.71
C GLN A 124 1.86 2.36 7.06
N VAL A 125 3.16 2.01 6.89
CA VAL A 125 3.60 0.70 6.39
C VAL A 125 3.23 -0.40 7.38
N VAL A 126 3.51 -0.21 8.67
CA VAL A 126 3.17 -1.19 9.72
C VAL A 126 1.66 -1.42 9.83
N VAL A 127 0.86 -0.34 9.85
CA VAL A 127 -0.61 -0.47 9.88
C VAL A 127 -1.14 -1.20 8.63
N GLY A 128 -0.58 -0.90 7.45
CA GLY A 128 -0.91 -1.62 6.23
C GLY A 128 -0.55 -3.11 6.31
N ALA A 129 0.64 -3.42 6.85
CA ALA A 129 1.08 -4.80 7.03
C ALA A 129 0.16 -5.61 7.97
N ILE A 130 -0.25 -5.02 9.09
CA ILE A 130 -1.21 -5.65 10.01
C ILE A 130 -2.54 -5.93 9.32
N LEU A 131 -3.08 -4.97 8.56
CA LEU A 131 -4.30 -5.16 7.78
C LEU A 131 -4.15 -6.33 6.79
N GLY A 132 -3.03 -6.39 6.07
CA GLY A 132 -2.78 -7.46 5.11
C GLY A 132 -2.68 -8.84 5.78
N ILE A 133 -1.98 -8.95 6.91
CA ILE A 133 -1.88 -10.20 7.68
C ILE A 133 -3.28 -10.66 8.13
N VAL A 134 -4.08 -9.76 8.69
CA VAL A 134 -5.44 -10.10 9.16
C VAL A 134 -6.31 -10.59 8.00
N VAL A 135 -6.26 -9.93 6.84
CA VAL A 135 -7.03 -10.34 5.66
C VAL A 135 -6.50 -11.66 5.10
N GLY A 136 -5.18 -11.83 5.00
CA GLY A 136 -4.55 -13.07 4.52
C GLY A 136 -4.91 -14.29 5.36
N ILE A 137 -4.88 -14.16 6.69
CA ILE A 137 -5.32 -15.21 7.60
C ILE A 137 -6.82 -15.46 7.45
N GLY A 138 -7.64 -14.40 7.54
CA GLY A 138 -9.10 -14.53 7.56
C GLY A 138 -9.73 -15.07 6.28
N TYR A 139 -9.04 -14.93 5.14
CA TYR A 139 -9.53 -15.42 3.86
C TYR A 139 -8.99 -16.81 3.48
N CYS A 140 -7.74 -17.12 3.85
CA CYS A 140 -7.06 -18.35 3.43
C CYS A 140 -7.12 -19.49 4.47
N LEU A 141 -7.62 -19.26 5.71
CA LEU A 141 -7.92 -20.29 6.71
C LEU A 141 -9.28 -20.92 6.42
#